data_9beed06d9f3b76d112d9d3dfd955f7f2
#
_entry.id   9beed06d9f3b76d112d9d3dfd955f7f2
#
_cell.length_a   1.000
_cell.length_b   1.000
_cell.length_c   1.000
_cell.angle_alpha   90.00
_cell.angle_beta   90.00
_cell.angle_gamma   90.00
#
_symmetry.space_group_name_H-M   'P 1'
#
loop_
_entity.id
_entity.type
_entity.pdbx_description
1 polymer ?
#
loop_
_entity_poly.entity_id
_entity_poly.type
_entity_poly.pdbx_seq_one_letter_code
_entity_poly.pdbx_strand_id
1 'polypeptide(L)'
;PDTLIHAGRVLADPATGRVLTEQSILVRGGRIVSIAAGYAAPVNGAVVVDLKSSFVLPGLIDSHVHITGEQGPDSRVDEFIKTSADQAIDGAGFAVKTLNAGFTTVADLGADADAILALRRGIATGIIPGPRIIASAGAISVHGGHGDANGMPRNMALILRSPGVCSGADDCARAVRERVRDGAD
;
A
#
# COMPACT_ATOMS: atom_id res chain seq x y z
N PRO A 1 25.26 -0.08 -6.83
CA PRO A 1 26.19 0.21 -5.74
C PRO A 1 25.54 -0.11 -4.40
N ASP A 2 26.37 -0.44 -3.38
CA ASP A 2 25.92 -0.58 -2.00
C ASP A 2 25.53 0.79 -1.45
N THR A 3 24.64 0.80 -0.44
CA THR A 3 24.28 2.03 0.29
C THR A 3 24.66 1.84 1.76
N LEU A 4 25.38 2.81 2.30
CA LEU A 4 25.75 2.87 3.71
C LEU A 4 25.00 4.01 4.39
N ILE A 5 24.10 3.69 5.30
CA ILE A 5 23.31 4.69 6.04
C ILE A 5 23.93 4.90 7.40
N HIS A 6 24.32 6.14 7.71
CA HIS A 6 24.74 6.54 9.04
C HIS A 6 23.54 7.07 9.82
N ALA A 7 23.01 6.29 10.77
CA ALA A 7 21.83 6.61 11.54
C ALA A 7 22.21 7.11 12.95
N GLY A 8 21.69 8.25 13.36
CA GLY A 8 21.87 8.75 14.73
C GLY A 8 21.18 7.85 15.75
N ARG A 9 19.94 7.45 15.44
CA ARG A 9 19.20 6.41 16.16
C ARG A 9 18.51 5.50 15.16
N VAL A 10 18.34 4.24 15.52
CA VAL A 10 17.61 3.28 14.69
C VAL A 10 16.73 2.38 15.55
N LEU A 11 15.46 2.22 15.17
CA LEU A 11 14.59 1.20 15.75
C LEU A 11 14.98 -0.15 15.14
N ALA A 12 15.87 -0.87 15.82
CA ALA A 12 16.45 -2.11 15.31
C ALA A 12 15.53 -3.32 15.48
N ASP A 13 14.61 -3.25 16.45
CA ASP A 13 13.61 -4.28 16.71
C ASP A 13 12.29 -3.63 17.13
N PRO A 14 11.33 -3.52 16.20
CA PRO A 14 10.02 -2.92 16.50
C PRO A 14 9.21 -3.71 17.54
N ALA A 15 9.38 -5.03 17.60
CA ALA A 15 8.59 -5.88 18.50
C ALA A 15 8.94 -5.64 19.98
N THR A 16 10.21 -5.34 20.25
CA THR A 16 10.69 -5.05 21.61
C THR A 16 10.89 -3.55 21.88
N GLY A 17 10.77 -2.71 20.85
CA GLY A 17 11.07 -1.29 20.92
C GLY A 17 12.56 -0.99 21.08
N ARG A 18 13.46 -1.93 20.71
CA ARG A 18 14.90 -1.77 20.88
C ARG A 18 15.46 -0.71 19.95
N VAL A 19 15.96 0.37 20.52
CA VAL A 19 16.63 1.47 19.83
C VAL A 19 18.13 1.38 20.04
N LEU A 20 18.89 1.51 18.94
CA LEU A 20 20.34 1.63 18.95
C LEU A 20 20.73 3.05 18.54
N THR A 21 21.89 3.52 19.01
CA THR A 21 22.44 4.85 18.69
C THR A 21 23.71 4.70 17.88
N GLU A 22 23.98 5.69 17.01
CA GLU A 22 25.22 5.76 16.22
C GLU A 22 25.51 4.46 15.46
N GLN A 23 24.63 4.15 14.50
CA GLN A 23 24.73 2.91 13.74
C GLN A 23 25.05 3.17 12.28
N SER A 24 25.82 2.25 11.69
CA SER A 24 25.97 2.10 10.25
C SER A 24 25.09 0.95 9.75
N ILE A 25 24.20 1.23 8.79
CA ILE A 25 23.34 0.23 8.16
C ILE A 25 23.84 0.02 6.74
N LEU A 26 24.31 -1.18 6.44
CA LEU A 26 24.74 -1.54 5.08
C LEU A 26 23.59 -2.19 4.32
N VAL A 27 23.25 -1.60 3.17
CA VAL A 27 22.25 -2.13 2.24
C VAL A 27 22.93 -2.56 0.95
N ARG A 28 22.68 -3.79 0.53
CA ARG A 28 23.20 -4.40 -0.69
C ARG A 28 22.09 -5.16 -1.41
N GLY A 29 21.92 -4.91 -2.70
CA GLY A 29 20.88 -5.58 -3.48
C GLY A 29 19.47 -5.40 -2.91
N GLY A 30 19.17 -4.22 -2.33
CA GLY A 30 17.86 -3.92 -1.71
C GLY A 30 17.62 -4.61 -0.36
N ARG A 31 18.65 -5.19 0.27
CA ARG A 31 18.55 -5.88 1.56
C ARG A 31 19.53 -5.30 2.58
N ILE A 32 19.10 -5.21 3.84
CA ILE A 32 19.99 -4.89 4.96
C ILE A 32 20.91 -6.08 5.17
N VAL A 33 22.22 -5.84 5.04
CA VAL A 33 23.27 -6.87 5.23
C VAL A 33 23.79 -6.86 6.67
N SER A 34 23.95 -5.66 7.22
CA SER A 34 24.40 -5.50 8.60
C SER A 34 23.94 -4.19 9.22
N ILE A 35 23.83 -4.18 10.54
CA ILE A 35 23.72 -3.00 11.40
C ILE A 35 24.87 -3.09 12.40
N ALA A 36 25.76 -2.11 12.39
CA ALA A 36 26.98 -2.12 13.20
C ALA A 36 27.15 -0.79 13.96
N ALA A 37 27.69 -0.85 15.16
CA ALA A 37 27.95 0.34 15.96
C ALA A 37 29.03 1.24 15.33
N GLY A 38 28.82 2.55 15.50
CA GLY A 38 29.69 3.58 14.96
C GLY A 38 29.42 3.92 13.49
N TYR A 39 30.12 4.93 12.99
CA TYR A 39 30.01 5.40 11.61
C TYR A 39 31.18 4.87 10.78
N ALA A 40 30.95 3.75 10.11
CA ALA A 40 31.96 3.09 9.30
C ALA A 40 32.32 3.93 8.05
N ALA A 41 33.57 3.85 7.62
CA ALA A 41 33.97 4.40 6.33
C ALA A 41 33.31 3.60 5.19
N PRO A 42 32.89 4.27 4.09
CA PRO A 42 32.34 3.59 2.94
C PRO A 42 33.40 2.72 2.26
N VAL A 43 33.04 1.51 1.91
CA VAL A 43 33.91 0.59 1.16
C VAL A 43 33.36 0.41 -0.27
N ASN A 44 34.27 0.18 -1.23
CA ASN A 44 33.93 -0.20 -2.61
C ASN A 44 32.96 0.75 -3.33
N GLY A 45 33.05 2.07 -3.11
CA GLY A 45 32.19 3.05 -3.78
C GLY A 45 30.75 3.05 -3.33
N ALA A 46 30.47 2.58 -2.11
CA ALA A 46 29.14 2.66 -1.52
C ALA A 46 28.65 4.12 -1.41
N VAL A 47 27.38 4.35 -1.73
CA VAL A 47 26.74 5.65 -1.53
C VAL A 47 26.46 5.83 -0.04
N VAL A 48 26.93 6.95 0.53
CA VAL A 48 26.66 7.28 1.94
C VAL A 48 25.42 8.13 2.04
N VAL A 49 24.48 7.70 2.91
CA VAL A 49 23.30 8.47 3.31
C VAL A 49 23.51 8.92 4.75
N ASP A 50 23.75 10.22 4.94
CA ASP A 50 23.98 10.77 6.29
C ASP A 50 22.68 11.13 6.99
N LEU A 51 22.31 10.33 7.96
CA LEU A 51 21.15 10.48 8.85
C LEU A 51 21.57 10.49 10.33
N LYS A 52 22.78 11.00 10.61
CA LYS A 52 23.33 11.06 11.99
C LYS A 52 22.49 11.88 12.97
N SER A 53 21.74 12.85 12.46
CA SER A 53 20.80 13.65 13.27
C SER A 53 19.37 13.09 13.29
N SER A 54 19.11 11.97 12.63
CA SER A 54 17.77 11.43 12.40
C SER A 54 17.52 10.15 13.19
N PHE A 55 16.24 9.82 13.33
CA PHE A 55 15.77 8.54 13.81
C PHE A 55 15.29 7.69 12.62
N VAL A 56 15.98 6.60 12.36
CA VAL A 56 15.66 5.68 11.26
C VAL A 56 14.74 4.59 11.74
N LEU A 57 13.66 4.38 11.04
CA LEU A 57 12.64 3.37 11.30
C LEU A 57 12.59 2.36 10.15
N PRO A 58 12.15 1.11 10.38
CA PRO A 58 11.62 0.28 9.32
C PRO A 58 10.48 1.01 8.61
N GLY A 59 10.27 0.71 7.32
CA GLY A 59 9.15 1.26 6.59
C GLY A 59 7.82 0.97 7.28
N LEU A 60 6.95 1.99 7.33
CA LEU A 60 5.64 1.87 7.94
C LEU A 60 4.73 0.95 7.11
N ILE A 61 3.77 0.32 7.79
CA ILE A 61 2.75 -0.53 7.18
C ILE A 61 1.39 0.07 7.53
N ASP A 62 0.57 0.33 6.50
CA ASP A 62 -0.84 0.68 6.70
C ASP A 62 -1.70 -0.52 6.31
N SER A 63 -2.46 -1.04 7.27
CA SER A 63 -3.27 -2.23 7.10
C SER A 63 -4.68 -1.96 6.54
N HIS A 64 -5.02 -0.72 6.24
CA HIS A 64 -6.32 -0.37 5.67
C HIS A 64 -6.26 0.93 4.86
N VAL A 65 -6.11 0.80 3.55
CA VAL A 65 -6.14 1.94 2.62
C VAL A 65 -7.12 1.69 1.46
N HIS A 66 -7.40 2.76 0.70
CA HIS A 66 -8.05 2.76 -0.60
C HIS A 66 -7.19 3.61 -1.54
N ILE A 67 -6.08 3.03 -2.02
CA ILE A 67 -4.98 3.78 -2.63
C ILE A 67 -5.28 4.28 -4.05
N THR A 68 -6.35 3.81 -4.68
CA THR A 68 -6.77 4.25 -6.02
C THR A 68 -7.71 5.46 -5.99
N GLY A 69 -8.06 5.97 -4.81
CA GLY A 69 -8.93 7.14 -4.63
C GLY A 69 -8.46 8.07 -3.52
N GLU A 70 -8.97 9.28 -3.52
CA GLU A 70 -8.77 10.27 -2.46
C GLU A 70 -10.12 10.86 -2.06
N GLN A 71 -10.38 10.97 -0.76
CA GLN A 71 -11.62 11.56 -0.27
C GLN A 71 -11.61 13.07 -0.49
N GLY A 72 -12.63 13.58 -1.18
CA GLY A 72 -12.75 14.99 -1.51
C GLY A 72 -14.18 15.38 -1.93
N PRO A 73 -14.41 16.65 -2.27
CA PRO A 73 -15.73 17.13 -2.67
C PRO A 73 -16.31 16.37 -3.87
N ASP A 74 -15.47 15.91 -4.77
CA ASP A 74 -15.85 15.28 -6.03
C ASP A 74 -15.85 13.74 -5.98
N SER A 75 -15.49 13.11 -4.84
CA SER A 75 -15.32 11.66 -4.73
C SER A 75 -16.54 10.87 -5.22
N ARG A 76 -17.75 11.36 -4.94
CA ARG A 76 -18.99 10.72 -5.43
C ARG A 76 -19.20 10.87 -6.93
N VAL A 77 -18.75 11.96 -7.52
CA VAL A 77 -18.81 12.17 -8.98
C VAL A 77 -17.80 11.28 -9.67
N ASP A 78 -16.62 11.15 -9.08
CA ASP A 78 -15.53 10.30 -9.57
C ASP A 78 -15.94 8.84 -9.73
N GLU A 79 -16.80 8.31 -8.83
CA GLU A 79 -17.38 6.96 -8.94
C GLU A 79 -18.17 6.73 -10.25
N PHE A 80 -18.69 7.80 -10.88
CA PHE A 80 -19.48 7.71 -12.11
C PHE A 80 -18.70 8.02 -13.38
N ILE A 81 -17.63 8.81 -13.29
CA ILE A 81 -16.94 9.33 -14.48
C ILE A 81 -15.57 8.69 -14.69
N LYS A 82 -14.93 8.16 -13.65
CA LYS A 82 -13.61 7.52 -13.76
C LYS A 82 -13.71 6.06 -14.16
N THR A 83 -12.93 5.71 -15.16
CA THR A 83 -12.71 4.31 -15.55
C THR A 83 -11.67 3.64 -14.64
N SER A 84 -11.57 2.31 -14.68
CA SER A 84 -10.49 1.58 -13.99
C SER A 84 -9.10 2.07 -14.40
N ALA A 85 -8.92 2.49 -15.65
CA ALA A 85 -7.66 3.06 -16.12
C ALA A 85 -7.34 4.40 -15.46
N ASP A 86 -8.33 5.30 -15.34
CA ASP A 86 -8.19 6.58 -14.66
C ASP A 86 -7.82 6.37 -13.18
N GLN A 87 -8.53 5.46 -12.51
CA GLN A 87 -8.26 5.11 -11.11
C GLN A 87 -6.86 4.51 -10.91
N ALA A 88 -6.35 3.70 -11.85
CA ALA A 88 -5.01 3.17 -11.80
C ALA A 88 -3.94 4.26 -11.95
N ILE A 89 -4.19 5.25 -12.81
CA ILE A 89 -3.29 6.41 -13.02
C ILE A 89 -3.28 7.31 -11.78
N ASP A 90 -4.44 7.64 -11.23
CA ASP A 90 -4.55 8.40 -9.98
C ASP A 90 -3.84 7.67 -8.83
N GLY A 91 -4.08 6.36 -8.73
CA GLY A 91 -3.43 5.48 -7.76
C GLY A 91 -1.91 5.48 -7.87
N ALA A 92 -1.34 5.62 -9.07
CA ALA A 92 0.11 5.76 -9.23
C ALA A 92 0.63 7.04 -8.56
N GLY A 93 -0.10 8.15 -8.69
CA GLY A 93 0.23 9.40 -7.98
C GLY A 93 0.11 9.27 -6.46
N PHE A 94 -0.96 8.62 -5.98
CA PHE A 94 -1.16 8.39 -4.55
C PHE A 94 -0.14 7.41 -3.96
N ALA A 95 0.28 6.40 -4.72
CA ALA A 95 1.32 5.46 -4.31
C ALA A 95 2.66 6.16 -4.05
N VAL A 96 3.04 7.14 -4.88
CA VAL A 96 4.24 7.96 -4.66
C VAL A 96 4.11 8.80 -3.39
N LYS A 97 2.96 9.46 -3.17
CA LYS A 97 2.70 10.24 -1.95
C LYS A 97 2.83 9.35 -0.70
N THR A 98 2.21 8.17 -0.73
CA THR A 98 2.19 7.19 0.34
C THR A 98 3.60 6.68 0.67
N LEU A 99 4.39 6.33 -0.34
CA LEU A 99 5.78 5.91 -0.18
C LEU A 99 6.64 7.02 0.43
N ASN A 100 6.50 8.26 -0.06
CA ASN A 100 7.24 9.42 0.45
C ASN A 100 6.84 9.80 1.88
N ALA A 101 5.63 9.43 2.33
CA ALA A 101 5.22 9.56 3.72
C ALA A 101 5.81 8.46 4.64
N GLY A 102 6.57 7.49 4.08
CA GLY A 102 7.26 6.45 4.82
C GLY A 102 6.53 5.10 4.86
N PHE A 103 5.37 4.97 4.22
CA PHE A 103 4.66 3.69 4.13
C PHE A 103 5.22 2.86 2.99
N THR A 104 5.83 1.73 3.32
CA THR A 104 6.47 0.81 2.36
C THR A 104 5.62 -0.41 2.02
N THR A 105 4.56 -0.64 2.78
CA THR A 105 3.57 -1.68 2.54
C THR A 105 2.19 -1.16 2.93
N VAL A 106 1.19 -1.43 2.11
CA VAL A 106 -0.21 -1.09 2.38
C VAL A 106 -1.12 -2.26 2.04
N ALA A 107 -2.23 -2.40 2.79
CA ALA A 107 -3.31 -3.31 2.46
C ALA A 107 -4.51 -2.51 1.94
N ASP A 108 -4.82 -2.65 0.65
CA ASP A 108 -6.00 -2.06 0.05
C ASP A 108 -7.19 -3.01 0.20
N LEU A 109 -8.17 -2.59 0.99
CA LEU A 109 -9.32 -3.42 1.36
C LEU A 109 -10.57 -3.17 0.50
N GLY A 110 -10.45 -2.40 -0.57
CA GLY A 110 -11.55 -2.20 -1.50
C GLY A 110 -11.26 -1.12 -2.53
N ALA A 111 -11.12 -1.53 -3.77
CA ALA A 111 -10.95 -0.68 -4.93
C ALA A 111 -11.64 -1.31 -6.14
N ASP A 112 -11.63 -0.64 -7.28
CA ASP A 112 -11.88 -1.30 -8.55
C ASP A 112 -10.80 -2.38 -8.77
N ALA A 113 -11.21 -3.61 -9.05
CA ALA A 113 -10.30 -4.76 -9.12
C ALA A 113 -9.25 -4.60 -10.22
N ASP A 114 -9.64 -4.13 -11.40
CA ASP A 114 -8.72 -3.96 -12.52
C ASP A 114 -7.71 -2.85 -12.24
N ALA A 115 -8.14 -1.76 -11.62
CA ALA A 115 -7.29 -0.63 -11.26
C ALA A 115 -6.22 -1.02 -10.22
N ILE A 116 -6.65 -1.61 -9.10
CA ILE A 116 -5.72 -1.93 -8.00
C ILE A 116 -4.74 -3.05 -8.38
N LEU A 117 -5.20 -4.06 -9.11
CA LEU A 117 -4.35 -5.15 -9.55
C LEU A 117 -3.34 -4.71 -10.63
N ALA A 118 -3.73 -3.78 -11.51
CA ALA A 118 -2.81 -3.15 -12.46
C ALA A 118 -1.75 -2.31 -11.73
N LEU A 119 -2.16 -1.47 -10.78
CA LEU A 119 -1.26 -0.66 -9.96
C LEU A 119 -0.27 -1.53 -9.18
N ARG A 120 -0.76 -2.58 -8.49
CA ARG A 120 0.08 -3.55 -7.77
C ARG A 120 1.14 -4.17 -8.68
N ARG A 121 0.76 -4.61 -9.88
CA ARG A 121 1.71 -5.17 -10.87
C ARG A 121 2.73 -4.13 -11.32
N GLY A 122 2.28 -2.91 -11.62
CA GLY A 122 3.16 -1.82 -12.05
C GLY A 122 4.23 -1.48 -11.01
N ILE A 123 3.86 -1.47 -9.72
CA ILE A 123 4.80 -1.25 -8.62
C ILE A 123 5.72 -2.48 -8.44
N ALA A 124 5.18 -3.69 -8.44
CA ALA A 124 5.96 -4.92 -8.25
C ALA A 124 7.01 -5.15 -9.34
N THR A 125 6.75 -4.68 -10.56
CA THR A 125 7.70 -4.73 -11.70
C THR A 125 8.61 -3.53 -11.80
N GLY A 126 8.48 -2.54 -10.91
CA GLY A 126 9.32 -1.33 -10.88
C GLY A 126 8.98 -0.29 -11.96
N ILE A 127 7.86 -0.42 -12.66
CA ILE A 127 7.37 0.58 -13.63
C ILE A 127 6.90 1.84 -12.90
N ILE A 128 6.26 1.66 -11.73
CA ILE A 128 5.71 2.73 -10.90
C ILE A 128 6.38 2.69 -9.54
N PRO A 129 6.92 3.80 -9.00
CA PRO A 129 7.37 3.85 -7.61
C PRO A 129 6.16 3.84 -6.66
N GLY A 130 6.24 3.03 -5.60
CA GLY A 130 5.17 2.94 -4.62
C GLY A 130 5.44 1.88 -3.55
N PRO A 131 4.57 1.78 -2.53
CA PRO A 131 4.64 0.75 -1.51
C PRO A 131 4.27 -0.61 -2.09
N ARG A 132 4.66 -1.68 -1.41
CA ARG A 132 4.08 -3.00 -1.67
C ARG A 132 2.58 -2.95 -1.39
N ILE A 133 1.76 -3.42 -2.33
CA ILE A 133 0.31 -3.48 -2.17
C ILE A 133 -0.12 -4.93 -1.92
N ILE A 134 -0.87 -5.13 -0.84
CA ILE A 134 -1.68 -6.33 -0.59
C ILE A 134 -3.10 -5.92 -0.95
N ALA A 135 -3.73 -6.58 -1.91
CA ALA A 135 -5.00 -6.13 -2.49
C ALA A 135 -6.12 -7.14 -2.28
N SER A 136 -7.26 -6.67 -1.79
CA SER A 136 -8.50 -7.46 -1.73
C SER A 136 -9.21 -7.56 -3.08
N ALA A 137 -8.75 -6.85 -4.10
CA ALA A 137 -9.36 -6.72 -5.44
C ALA A 137 -10.80 -6.19 -5.44
N GLY A 138 -11.36 -5.82 -4.31
CA GLY A 138 -12.69 -5.26 -4.14
C GLY A 138 -13.28 -5.63 -2.79
N ALA A 139 -14.01 -4.71 -2.21
CA ALA A 139 -14.62 -4.91 -0.91
C ALA A 139 -15.66 -6.05 -0.94
N ILE A 140 -15.75 -6.76 0.18
CA ILE A 140 -16.85 -7.67 0.47
C ILE A 140 -17.71 -7.03 1.57
N SER A 141 -18.98 -6.93 1.35
CA SER A 141 -19.93 -6.31 2.27
C SER A 141 -21.23 -7.09 2.35
N VAL A 142 -21.90 -7.01 3.48
CA VAL A 142 -23.29 -7.48 3.56
C VAL A 142 -24.21 -6.52 2.81
N HIS A 143 -25.35 -7.04 2.37
CA HIS A 143 -26.40 -6.24 1.77
C HIS A 143 -26.85 -5.13 2.73
N GLY A 144 -26.84 -3.86 2.26
CA GLY A 144 -27.08 -2.70 3.10
C GLY A 144 -25.94 -2.34 4.04
N GLY A 145 -24.80 -3.01 3.94
CA GLY A 145 -23.59 -2.73 4.72
C GLY A 145 -22.77 -1.57 4.15
N HIS A 146 -21.64 -1.25 4.79
CA HIS A 146 -20.79 -0.10 4.44
C HIS A 146 -20.31 -0.10 2.97
N GLY A 147 -19.97 -1.26 2.40
CA GLY A 147 -19.52 -1.38 1.01
C GLY A 147 -20.63 -1.62 -0.01
N ASP A 148 -21.90 -1.41 0.36
CA ASP A 148 -23.05 -1.43 -0.56
C ASP A 148 -23.44 0.00 -0.97
N ALA A 149 -24.19 0.13 -2.04
CA ALA A 149 -24.67 1.41 -2.57
C ALA A 149 -25.81 1.99 -1.70
N ASN A 150 -25.44 2.57 -0.56
CA ASN A 150 -26.37 3.13 0.41
C ASN A 150 -26.72 4.60 0.14
N GLY A 151 -27.95 4.99 0.53
CA GLY A 151 -28.41 6.38 0.46
C GLY A 151 -28.67 6.89 -0.95
N MET A 152 -28.81 6.00 -1.93
CA MET A 152 -29.11 6.32 -3.32
C MET A 152 -30.54 5.91 -3.71
N PRO A 153 -31.14 6.53 -4.75
CA PRO A 153 -32.38 6.04 -5.35
C PRO A 153 -32.24 4.57 -5.76
N ARG A 154 -33.30 3.79 -5.57
CA ARG A 154 -33.30 2.33 -5.76
C ARG A 154 -32.71 1.86 -7.11
N ASN A 155 -33.08 2.57 -8.19
CA ASN A 155 -32.57 2.28 -9.54
C ASN A 155 -31.06 2.49 -9.66
N MET A 156 -30.51 3.49 -8.99
CA MET A 156 -29.07 3.75 -8.96
C MET A 156 -28.33 2.74 -8.09
N ALA A 157 -28.87 2.40 -6.94
CA ALA A 157 -28.29 1.38 -6.06
C ALA A 157 -28.16 0.01 -6.73
N LEU A 158 -29.08 -0.35 -7.63
CA LEU A 158 -29.01 -1.60 -8.40
C LEU A 158 -27.89 -1.60 -9.45
N ILE A 159 -27.54 -0.44 -10.00
CA ILE A 159 -26.48 -0.29 -11.00
C ILE A 159 -25.11 -0.24 -10.33
N LEU A 160 -25.02 0.44 -9.18
CA LEU A 160 -23.76 0.70 -8.47
C LEU A 160 -23.39 -0.39 -7.46
N ARG A 161 -24.23 -1.39 -7.31
CA ARG A 161 -23.99 -2.49 -6.38
C ARG A 161 -22.68 -3.20 -6.71
N SER A 162 -21.76 -3.21 -5.75
CA SER A 162 -20.51 -3.94 -5.88
C SER A 162 -20.76 -5.44 -6.03
N PRO A 163 -20.04 -6.15 -6.92
CA PRO A 163 -20.08 -7.61 -7.01
C PRO A 163 -19.75 -8.34 -5.69
N GLY A 164 -19.06 -7.65 -4.76
CA GLY A 164 -18.72 -8.18 -3.44
C GLY A 164 -19.84 -8.08 -2.41
N VAL A 165 -21.00 -7.50 -2.74
CA VAL A 165 -22.16 -7.47 -1.83
C VAL A 165 -22.81 -8.85 -1.79
N CYS A 166 -22.95 -9.41 -0.58
CA CYS A 166 -23.40 -10.78 -0.36
C CYS A 166 -24.34 -10.90 0.84
N SER A 167 -25.12 -11.98 0.88
CA SER A 167 -26.04 -12.30 1.99
C SER A 167 -26.00 -13.79 2.34
N GLY A 168 -25.71 -14.09 3.59
CA GLY A 168 -25.57 -15.46 4.07
C GLY A 168 -24.22 -16.10 3.71
N ALA A 169 -23.93 -17.23 4.35
CA ALA A 169 -22.61 -17.86 4.28
C ALA A 169 -22.19 -18.31 2.87
N ASP A 170 -23.10 -18.95 2.16
CA ASP A 170 -22.78 -19.51 0.83
C ASP A 170 -22.55 -18.42 -0.22
N ASP A 171 -23.36 -17.35 -0.19
CA ASP A 171 -23.21 -16.22 -1.11
C ASP A 171 -21.93 -15.43 -0.80
N CYS A 172 -21.61 -15.23 0.48
CA CYS A 172 -20.36 -14.58 0.86
C CYS A 172 -19.13 -15.44 0.54
N ALA A 173 -19.22 -16.75 0.68
CA ALA A 173 -18.16 -17.66 0.23
C ALA A 173 -17.95 -17.59 -1.30
N ARG A 174 -19.02 -17.44 -2.09
CA ARG A 174 -18.93 -17.17 -3.52
C ARG A 174 -18.17 -15.86 -3.79
N ALA A 175 -18.56 -14.77 -3.12
CA ALA A 175 -17.93 -13.46 -3.28
C ALA A 175 -16.42 -13.51 -2.97
N VAL A 176 -16.01 -14.22 -1.91
CA VAL A 176 -14.59 -14.44 -1.58
C VAL A 176 -13.87 -15.19 -2.71
N ARG A 177 -14.44 -16.30 -3.20
CA ARG A 177 -13.82 -17.07 -4.29
C ARG A 177 -13.67 -16.24 -5.58
N GLU A 178 -14.61 -15.34 -5.86
CA GLU A 178 -14.49 -14.41 -6.98
C GLU A 178 -13.31 -13.46 -6.80
N ARG A 179 -13.13 -12.86 -5.60
CA ARG A 179 -11.96 -12.02 -5.33
C ARG A 179 -10.65 -12.78 -5.50
N VAL A 180 -10.57 -14.01 -4.98
CA VAL A 180 -9.40 -14.87 -5.16
C VAL A 180 -9.14 -15.19 -6.65
N ARG A 181 -10.18 -15.52 -7.41
CA ARG A 181 -10.09 -15.74 -8.86
C ARG A 181 -9.57 -14.47 -9.58
N ASP A 182 -10.04 -13.30 -9.19
CA ASP A 182 -9.66 -12.02 -9.79
C ASP A 182 -8.20 -11.65 -9.45
N GLY A 183 -7.62 -12.28 -8.43
CA GLY A 183 -6.21 -12.12 -8.06
C GLY A 183 -5.97 -11.40 -6.74
N ALA A 184 -6.94 -11.41 -5.82
CA ALA A 184 -6.72 -10.95 -4.44
C ALA A 184 -5.62 -11.76 -3.73
N ASP A 185 -4.92 -11.12 -2.77
CA ASP A 185 -3.89 -11.73 -1.92
C ASP A 185 -4.49 -12.54 -0.77
#